data_b9c3fafd8eeed1f2376712af9338f690
#
_entry.id   b9c3fafd8eeed1f2376712af9338f690
#
_cell.length_a   1.000
_cell.length_b   1.000
_cell.length_c   1.000
_cell.angle_alpha   90.00
_cell.angle_beta   90.00
_cell.angle_gamma   90.00
#
_symmetry.space_group_name_H-M   'P 1'
#
loop_
_entity.id
_entity.type
_entity.pdbx_description
1 polymer ?
#
loop_
_entity_poly.entity_id
_entity_poly.type
_entity_poly.pdbx_seq_one_letter_code
_entity_poly.pdbx_strand_id
1 'polypeptide(L)' 'MKILVVDDERTLVKGIKFNLENEGYEVECAYDGAAAVDLARSEKLD' A
#
# COMPACT_ATOMS: atom_id res chain seq x y z
N MET A 1 7.48 1.88 10.18
CA MET A 1 6.37 2.66 9.54
C MET A 1 5.71 1.82 8.47
N LYS A 2 4.40 1.79 8.48
CA LYS A 2 3.63 1.05 7.48
C LYS A 2 2.91 2.05 6.56
N ILE A 3 3.00 1.80 5.25
CA ILE A 3 2.45 2.68 4.23
C ILE A 3 1.41 1.93 3.42
N LEU A 4 0.29 2.56 3.16
CA LEU A 4 -0.73 2.03 2.26
C LEU A 4 -0.65 2.76 0.92
N VAL A 5 -0.49 2.00 -0.15
CA VAL A 5 -0.49 2.54 -1.51
C VAL A 5 -1.80 2.14 -2.19
N VAL A 6 -2.53 3.11 -2.69
CA VAL A 6 -3.82 2.90 -3.34
C VAL A 6 -3.78 3.43 -4.76
N ASP A 7 -3.96 2.56 -5.73
CA ASP A 7 -4.04 2.95 -7.14
C ASP A 7 -4.62 1.77 -7.93
N ASP A 8 -5.35 2.05 -8.99
CA ASP A 8 -5.94 1.01 -9.83
C ASP A 8 -4.95 0.44 -10.85
N GLU A 9 -3.81 1.04 -11.02
CA GLU A 9 -2.77 0.56 -11.92
C GLU A 9 -1.78 -0.33 -11.19
N ARG A 10 -1.93 -1.65 -11.36
CA ARG A 10 -1.17 -2.65 -10.60
C ARG A 10 0.33 -2.56 -10.82
N THR A 11 0.76 -2.30 -12.05
CA THR A 11 2.18 -2.20 -12.36
C THR A 11 2.83 -1.03 -11.62
N LEU A 12 2.15 0.11 -11.59
CA LEU A 12 2.62 1.28 -10.86
C LEU A 12 2.72 0.99 -9.37
N VAL A 13 1.69 0.37 -8.80
CA VAL A 13 1.65 0.04 -7.38
C VAL A 13 2.81 -0.89 -7.00
N LYS A 14 3.09 -1.89 -7.83
CA LYS A 14 4.20 -2.81 -7.58
C LYS A 14 5.54 -2.11 -7.59
N GLY A 15 5.74 -1.16 -8.51
CA GLY A 15 6.97 -0.38 -8.57
C GLY A 15 7.16 0.49 -7.34
N ILE A 16 6.11 1.16 -6.90
CA ILE A 16 6.15 1.98 -5.70
C ILE A 16 6.43 1.12 -4.47
N LYS A 17 5.75 -0.02 -4.35
CA LYS A 17 5.97 -0.94 -3.26
C LYS A 17 7.42 -1.38 -3.18
N PHE A 18 8.00 -1.77 -4.30
CA PHE A 18 9.39 -2.20 -4.36
C PHE A 18 10.34 -1.11 -3.86
N ASN A 19 10.14 0.11 -4.33
CA ASN A 19 10.99 1.24 -3.94
C ASN A 19 10.87 1.55 -2.45
N LEU A 20 9.66 1.56 -1.92
CA LEU A 20 9.44 1.87 -0.51
C LEU A 20 9.97 0.76 0.41
N GLU A 21 9.82 -0.49 0.01
CA GLU A 21 10.39 -1.60 0.79
C GLU A 21 11.90 -1.54 0.83
N ASN A 22 12.53 -1.13 -0.27
CA ASN A 22 13.97 -0.91 -0.30
C ASN A 22 14.43 0.18 0.66
N GLU A 23 13.56 1.14 0.95
CA GLU A 23 13.85 2.20 1.92
C GLU A 23 13.56 1.78 3.37
N GLY A 24 13.09 0.56 3.57
CA GLY A 24 12.85 0.04 4.90
C GLY A 24 11.43 0.19 5.41
N TYR A 25 10.49 0.58 4.55
CA TYR A 25 9.08 0.70 4.94
C TYR A 25 8.34 -0.63 4.75
N GLU A 26 7.33 -0.88 5.58
CA GLU A 26 6.36 -1.92 5.31
C GLU A 26 5.27 -1.34 4.41
N VAL A 27 4.92 -2.04 3.33
CA VAL A 27 3.98 -1.51 2.35
C VAL A 27 2.84 -2.49 2.13
N GLU A 28 1.62 -1.99 2.24
CA GLU A 28 0.41 -2.69 1.87
C GLU A 28 -0.17 -2.03 0.62
N CYS A 29 -0.74 -2.82 -0.26
CA CYS A 29 -1.29 -2.33 -1.52
C CYS A 29 -2.78 -2.56 -1.60
N ALA A 30 -3.50 -1.56 -2.10
CA ALA A 30 -4.91 -1.68 -2.43
C ALA A 30 -5.10 -1.17 -3.86
N TYR A 31 -6.00 -1.79 -4.60
CA TYR A 31 -6.20 -1.46 -6.01
C TYR A 31 -7.52 -0.71 -6.25
N ASP A 32 -8.28 -0.49 -5.21
CA ASP A 32 -9.50 0.32 -5.25
C ASP A 32 -9.80 0.88 -3.85
N GLY A 33 -10.77 1.80 -3.80
CA GLY A 33 -11.11 2.47 -2.54
C GLY A 33 -11.69 1.55 -1.49
N ALA A 34 -12.45 0.54 -1.88
CA ALA A 34 -13.04 -0.41 -0.94
C ALA A 34 -11.97 -1.26 -0.27
N ALA A 35 -11.01 -1.76 -1.04
CA ALA A 35 -9.89 -2.51 -0.49
C ALA A 35 -9.04 -1.64 0.44
N ALA A 36 -8.85 -0.36 0.09
CA ALA A 36 -8.10 0.57 0.91
C ALA A 36 -8.76 0.77 2.28
N VAL A 37 -10.08 0.93 2.30
CA VAL A 37 -10.81 1.10 3.55
C VAL A 37 -10.70 -0.15 4.42
N ASP A 38 -10.84 -1.33 3.82
CA ASP A 38 -10.73 -2.60 4.54
C ASP A 38 -9.34 -2.76 5.17
N LEU A 39 -8.29 -2.46 4.42
CA LEU A 39 -6.93 -2.53 4.95
C LEU A 39 -6.70 -1.53 6.08
N ALA A 40 -7.19 -0.31 5.91
CA ALA A 40 -7.03 0.71 6.94
C ALA A 40 -7.75 0.35 8.24
N ARG A 41 -8.86 -0.38 8.15
CA ARG A 41 -9.59 -0.83 9.33
C ARG A 41 -8.92 -2.02 10.02
N SER A 42 -8.35 -2.92 9.25
CA SER A 42 -7.77 -4.15 9.80
C SER A 42 -6.35 -3.96 10.30
N GLU A 43 -5.67 -2.90 9.91
CA GLU A 43 -4.30 -2.66 10.27
C GLU A 43 -4.10 -1.24 10.81
N LYS A 44 -3.13 -1.10 11.71
CA LYS A 44 -2.74 0.23 12.18
C LYS A 44 -1.72 0.79 11.22
N LEU A 45 -2.10 1.85 10.53
CA LEU A 45 -1.21 2.57 9.64
C LEU A 45 -0.68 3.82 10.33
N ASP A 46 0.56 4.11 10.05
CA ASP A 46 1.20 5.31 10.62
C ASP A 46 0.81 6.58 9.88
#